data_551433f42707fdd87a2b552817c762eb
#
_entry.id   551433f42707fdd87a2b552817c762eb
#
_cell.length_a   1.000
_cell.length_b   1.000
_cell.length_c   1.000
_cell.angle_alpha   90.00
_cell.angle_beta   90.00
_cell.angle_gamma   90.00
#
_symmetry.space_group_name_H-M   'P 1'
#
loop_
_entity.id
_entity.type
_entity.pdbx_description
1 polymer ?
#
loop_
_entity_poly.entity_id
_entity_poly.type
_entity_poly.pdbx_seq_one_letter_code
_entity_poly.pdbx_strand_id
1 'polypeptide(L)'
;MVPLRKKILCVEDDLETAALIAEEFEERGYEMALAHDGQAGFSAVLKAQPDLVLCDVSMPVMSGFELLDRLTALTPRFASMPFIFLTALGDRDNQLKGRRLGADDYVVKPIDFEILDTIIRARLAKVARTESWARRVDLSDREVECLTWAARGKTSAEIAQIIDTSKRNVDFHIETACRKLDVVTRVQAAVKAVSGRLIEP
;
A
#
# COMPACT_ATOMS: atom_id res chain seq x y z
N MET A 1 -16.42 22.40 0.13
CA MET A 1 -15.04 21.86 0.03
C MET A 1 -15.00 20.99 -1.22
N VAL A 2 -14.17 21.37 -2.19
CA VAL A 2 -13.91 20.51 -3.36
C VAL A 2 -13.18 19.28 -2.83
N PRO A 3 -13.62 18.04 -3.09
CA PRO A 3 -12.89 16.86 -2.65
C PRO A 3 -11.47 16.91 -3.25
N LEU A 4 -10.46 16.66 -2.42
CA LEU A 4 -9.08 16.55 -2.92
C LEU A 4 -9.07 15.48 -4.03
N ARG A 5 -8.57 15.88 -5.21
CA ARG A 5 -8.38 14.94 -6.32
C ARG A 5 -7.35 13.89 -5.90
N LYS A 6 -7.60 12.64 -6.25
CA LYS A 6 -6.63 11.56 -6.04
C LYS A 6 -5.46 11.74 -7.00
N LYS A 7 -4.25 11.64 -6.46
CA LYS A 7 -3.01 11.83 -7.22
C LYS A 7 -2.50 10.49 -7.73
N ILE A 8 -2.30 10.38 -9.04
CA ILE A 8 -1.73 9.21 -9.71
C ILE A 8 -0.37 9.59 -10.29
N LEU A 9 0.65 8.80 -9.99
CA LEU A 9 1.94 8.89 -10.66
C LEU A 9 1.96 7.89 -11.81
N CYS A 10 2.19 8.36 -13.03
CA CYS A 10 2.46 7.54 -14.20
C CYS A 10 3.97 7.56 -14.48
N VAL A 11 4.59 6.37 -14.50
CA VAL A 11 6.01 6.18 -14.81
C VAL A 11 6.08 5.42 -16.12
N GLU A 12 6.43 6.13 -17.20
CA GLU A 12 6.40 5.66 -18.59
C GLU A 12 7.48 6.40 -19.39
N ASP A 13 8.34 5.67 -20.07
CA ASP A 13 9.43 6.27 -20.85
C ASP A 13 8.99 6.76 -22.23
N ASP A 14 7.94 6.19 -22.78
CA ASP A 14 7.31 6.71 -23.99
C ASP A 14 6.47 7.95 -23.67
N LEU A 15 6.95 9.12 -24.14
CA LEU A 15 6.34 10.42 -23.81
C LEU A 15 4.92 10.57 -24.37
N GLU A 16 4.62 9.97 -25.53
CA GLU A 16 3.31 10.06 -26.16
C GLU A 16 2.30 9.22 -25.35
N THR A 17 2.69 8.01 -24.97
CA THR A 17 1.88 7.14 -24.10
C THR A 17 1.65 7.79 -22.73
N ALA A 18 2.70 8.36 -22.11
CA ALA A 18 2.59 9.05 -20.83
C ALA A 18 1.62 10.24 -20.91
N ALA A 19 1.73 11.06 -21.96
CA ALA A 19 0.85 12.22 -22.18
C ALA A 19 -0.61 11.80 -22.40
N LEU A 20 -0.85 10.76 -23.20
CA LEU A 20 -2.18 10.21 -23.44
C LEU A 20 -2.84 9.69 -22.16
N ILE A 21 -2.09 8.95 -21.34
CA ILE A 21 -2.58 8.47 -20.05
C ILE A 21 -2.92 9.65 -19.13
N ALA A 22 -2.05 10.68 -19.09
CA ALA A 22 -2.28 11.83 -18.25
C ALA A 22 -3.54 12.60 -18.66
N GLU A 23 -3.72 12.91 -19.94
CA GLU A 23 -4.89 13.61 -20.49
C GLU A 23 -6.18 12.87 -20.12
N GLU A 24 -6.24 11.56 -20.41
CA GLU A 24 -7.41 10.73 -20.15
C GLU A 24 -7.80 10.70 -18.66
N PHE A 25 -6.83 10.59 -17.75
CA PHE A 25 -7.11 10.51 -16.31
C PHE A 25 -7.33 11.90 -15.65
N GLU A 26 -6.75 12.97 -16.21
CA GLU A 26 -7.08 14.35 -15.79
C GLU A 26 -8.53 14.69 -16.12
N GLU A 27 -9.03 14.31 -17.31
CA GLU A 27 -10.45 14.44 -17.68
C GLU A 27 -11.39 13.67 -16.75
N ARG A 28 -10.95 12.50 -16.24
CA ARG A 28 -11.68 11.70 -15.26
C ARG A 28 -11.59 12.25 -13.84
N GLY A 29 -10.86 13.34 -13.62
CA GLY A 29 -10.81 14.09 -12.37
C GLY A 29 -9.68 13.67 -11.43
N TYR A 30 -8.68 12.96 -11.89
CA TYR A 30 -7.46 12.68 -11.13
C TYR A 30 -6.44 13.83 -11.25
N GLU A 31 -5.49 13.91 -10.34
CA GLU A 31 -4.29 14.74 -10.45
C GLU A 31 -3.16 13.85 -10.96
N MET A 32 -2.61 14.16 -12.14
CA MET A 32 -1.56 13.35 -12.75
C MET A 32 -0.18 13.92 -12.50
N ALA A 33 0.76 13.04 -12.18
CA ALA A 33 2.20 13.31 -12.16
C ALA A 33 2.89 12.34 -13.10
N LEU A 34 3.91 12.80 -13.83
CA LEU A 34 4.64 12.01 -14.82
C LEU A 34 6.09 11.83 -14.39
N ALA A 35 6.65 10.65 -14.68
CA ALA A 35 8.06 10.35 -14.61
C ALA A 35 8.43 9.46 -15.81
N HIS A 36 9.63 9.60 -16.35
CA HIS A 36 10.01 8.98 -17.61
C HIS A 36 11.07 7.87 -17.47
N ASP A 37 11.38 7.49 -16.25
CA ASP A 37 12.17 6.31 -15.88
C ASP A 37 11.92 5.94 -14.41
N GLY A 38 12.36 4.75 -14.01
CA GLY A 38 12.13 4.27 -12.64
C GLY A 38 12.86 5.10 -11.57
N GLN A 39 14.00 5.74 -11.87
CA GLN A 39 14.73 6.57 -10.92
C GLN A 39 13.99 7.90 -10.66
N ALA A 40 13.48 8.52 -11.72
CA ALA A 40 12.61 9.70 -11.64
C ALA A 40 11.30 9.34 -10.90
N GLY A 41 10.72 8.17 -11.22
CA GLY A 41 9.55 7.62 -10.53
C GLY A 41 9.76 7.44 -9.03
N PHE A 42 10.88 6.85 -8.62
CA PHE A 42 11.24 6.71 -7.21
C PHE A 42 11.31 8.06 -6.50
N SER A 43 11.98 9.03 -7.12
CA SER A 43 12.09 10.39 -6.58
C SER A 43 10.72 11.09 -6.47
N ALA A 44 9.85 10.88 -7.48
CA ALA A 44 8.49 11.42 -7.51
C ALA A 44 7.60 10.83 -6.39
N VAL A 45 7.67 9.52 -6.16
CA VAL A 45 6.95 8.87 -5.04
C VAL A 45 7.33 9.48 -3.70
N LEU A 46 8.64 9.70 -3.45
CA LEU A 46 9.11 10.26 -2.19
C LEU A 46 8.64 11.70 -1.96
N LYS A 47 8.58 12.52 -3.03
CA LYS A 47 8.21 13.94 -2.95
C LYS A 47 6.71 14.16 -2.98
N ALA A 48 6.02 13.55 -3.95
CA ALA A 48 4.63 13.85 -4.24
C ALA A 48 3.65 12.97 -3.46
N GLN A 49 4.12 11.84 -2.90
CA GLN A 49 3.31 10.86 -2.15
C GLN A 49 1.99 10.56 -2.87
N PRO A 50 2.02 9.97 -4.08
CA PRO A 50 0.83 9.69 -4.84
C PRO A 50 -0.07 8.68 -4.13
N ASP A 51 -1.37 8.72 -4.44
CA ASP A 51 -2.34 7.74 -3.94
C ASP A 51 -2.25 6.40 -4.68
N LEU A 52 -1.65 6.38 -5.89
CA LEU A 52 -1.48 5.19 -6.73
C LEU A 52 -0.36 5.42 -7.75
N VAL A 53 0.34 4.35 -8.12
CA VAL A 53 1.36 4.35 -9.18
C VAL A 53 0.90 3.46 -10.33
N LEU A 54 0.96 4.01 -11.55
CA LEU A 54 0.94 3.28 -12.81
C LEU A 54 2.40 3.23 -13.31
N CYS A 55 2.90 2.07 -13.67
CA CYS A 55 4.30 1.96 -14.05
C CYS A 55 4.51 1.00 -15.22
N ASP A 56 5.17 1.46 -16.28
CA ASP A 56 5.65 0.52 -17.28
C ASP A 56 6.70 -0.42 -16.69
N VAL A 57 6.70 -1.65 -17.19
CA VAL A 57 7.64 -2.68 -16.76
C VAL A 57 9.03 -2.42 -17.33
N SER A 58 9.10 -2.07 -18.62
CA SER A 58 10.33 -2.06 -19.41
C SER A 58 10.77 -0.62 -19.71
N MET A 59 11.54 -0.04 -18.81
CA MET A 59 12.06 1.32 -18.96
C MET A 59 13.58 1.36 -18.85
N PRO A 60 14.25 2.36 -19.45
CA PRO A 60 15.68 2.59 -19.29
C PRO A 60 16.02 3.01 -17.85
N VAL A 61 17.29 2.97 -17.51
CA VAL A 61 17.89 3.39 -16.23
C VAL A 61 17.46 2.50 -15.06
N MET A 62 16.16 2.36 -14.83
CA MET A 62 15.58 1.52 -13.79
C MET A 62 14.21 1.00 -14.26
N SER A 63 14.07 -0.31 -14.30
CA SER A 63 12.82 -0.98 -14.67
C SER A 63 11.73 -0.77 -13.61
N GLY A 64 10.47 -0.98 -14.00
CA GLY A 64 9.35 -0.93 -13.06
C GLY A 64 9.45 -1.95 -11.92
N PHE A 65 10.06 -3.10 -12.17
CA PHE A 65 10.32 -4.09 -11.12
C PHE A 65 11.33 -3.61 -10.07
N GLU A 66 12.42 -2.99 -10.52
CA GLU A 66 13.42 -2.43 -9.61
C GLU A 66 12.85 -1.25 -8.82
N LEU A 67 11.98 -0.45 -9.44
CA LEU A 67 11.25 0.61 -8.74
C LEU A 67 10.37 0.03 -7.62
N LEU A 68 9.57 -0.98 -7.92
CA LEU A 68 8.70 -1.62 -6.93
C LEU A 68 9.50 -2.26 -5.79
N ASP A 69 10.58 -2.97 -6.10
CA ASP A 69 11.47 -3.59 -5.12
C ASP A 69 12.06 -2.56 -4.15
N ARG A 70 12.56 -1.43 -4.68
CA ARG A 70 13.06 -0.31 -3.85
C ARG A 70 11.97 0.32 -2.97
N LEU A 71 10.76 0.48 -3.48
CA LEU A 71 9.64 1.01 -2.70
C LEU A 71 9.22 0.04 -1.61
N THR A 72 9.20 -1.25 -1.91
CA THR A 72 8.89 -2.32 -0.95
C THR A 72 9.92 -2.37 0.18
N ALA A 73 11.20 -2.14 -0.11
CA ALA A 73 12.26 -2.06 0.90
C ALA A 73 12.07 -0.88 1.89
N LEU A 74 11.26 0.13 1.54
CA LEU A 74 10.89 1.26 2.41
C LEU A 74 9.59 1.03 3.19
N THR A 75 9.11 -0.23 3.24
CA THR A 75 7.95 -0.61 4.08
C THR A 75 8.20 -0.19 5.55
N PRO A 76 7.19 0.34 6.29
CA PRO A 76 5.76 0.32 5.95
C PRO A 76 5.24 1.53 5.16
N ARG A 77 6.08 2.54 4.89
CA ARG A 77 5.64 3.84 4.34
C ARG A 77 4.80 3.74 3.06
N PHE A 78 5.10 2.79 2.18
CA PHE A 78 4.43 2.64 0.88
C PHE A 78 3.62 1.34 0.75
N ALA A 79 3.50 0.54 1.82
CA ALA A 79 2.85 -0.77 1.80
C ALA A 79 1.36 -0.75 1.38
N SER A 80 0.67 0.38 1.44
CA SER A 80 -0.74 0.49 1.01
C SER A 80 -0.93 1.33 -0.24
N MET A 81 0.13 1.88 -0.82
CA MET A 81 0.04 2.61 -2.07
C MET A 81 -0.11 1.59 -3.21
N PRO A 82 -1.25 1.53 -3.90
CA PRO A 82 -1.44 0.59 -4.98
C PRO A 82 -0.43 0.81 -6.09
N PHE A 83 0.13 -0.30 -6.60
CA PHE A 83 1.09 -0.30 -7.68
C PHE A 83 0.57 -1.19 -8.81
N ILE A 84 0.31 -0.59 -9.98
CA ILE A 84 -0.24 -1.25 -11.15
C ILE A 84 0.81 -1.21 -12.26
N PHE A 85 1.16 -2.37 -12.79
CA PHE A 85 2.04 -2.44 -13.94
C PHE A 85 1.27 -2.27 -15.26
N LEU A 86 1.88 -1.53 -16.17
CA LEU A 86 1.54 -1.50 -17.60
C LEU A 86 2.53 -2.44 -18.30
N THR A 87 2.06 -3.41 -19.08
CA THR A 87 2.94 -4.44 -19.64
C THR A 87 2.59 -4.77 -21.08
N ALA A 88 3.57 -5.18 -21.88
CA ALA A 88 3.30 -5.66 -23.21
C ALA A 88 2.61 -7.01 -23.20
N LEU A 89 1.86 -7.30 -24.27
CA LEU A 89 1.11 -8.56 -24.46
C LEU A 89 2.05 -9.77 -24.41
N GLY A 90 1.69 -10.79 -23.63
CA GLY A 90 2.35 -12.11 -23.67
C GLY A 90 3.44 -12.34 -22.61
N ASP A 91 3.72 -11.39 -21.74
CA ASP A 91 4.79 -11.50 -20.75
C ASP A 91 4.32 -12.15 -19.43
N ARG A 92 4.00 -13.45 -19.52
CA ARG A 92 3.57 -14.26 -18.37
C ARG A 92 4.63 -14.30 -17.25
N ASP A 93 5.91 -14.31 -17.62
CA ASP A 93 7.00 -14.40 -16.66
C ASP A 93 7.14 -13.10 -15.89
N ASN A 94 6.98 -11.96 -16.55
CA ASN A 94 6.95 -10.65 -15.92
C ASN A 94 5.71 -10.49 -15.02
N GLN A 95 4.55 -10.97 -15.40
CA GLN A 95 3.36 -10.98 -14.53
C GLN A 95 3.59 -11.80 -13.26
N LEU A 96 4.21 -12.97 -13.36
CA LEU A 96 4.54 -13.81 -12.20
C LEU A 96 5.59 -13.14 -11.30
N LYS A 97 6.62 -12.52 -11.90
CA LYS A 97 7.67 -11.81 -11.18
C LYS A 97 7.09 -10.65 -10.35
N GLY A 98 6.31 -9.79 -10.96
CA GLY A 98 5.80 -8.64 -10.25
C GLY A 98 4.73 -8.99 -9.20
N ARG A 99 3.91 -10.06 -9.41
CA ARG A 99 3.03 -10.57 -8.34
C ARG A 99 3.81 -11.03 -7.11
N ARG A 100 4.98 -11.64 -7.32
CA ARG A 100 5.90 -12.02 -6.22
C ARG A 100 6.48 -10.80 -5.51
N LEU A 101 6.67 -9.69 -6.23
CA LEU A 101 7.15 -8.42 -5.67
C LEU A 101 6.06 -7.60 -4.98
N GLY A 102 4.80 -8.03 -5.06
CA GLY A 102 3.68 -7.38 -4.38
C GLY A 102 2.92 -6.35 -5.21
N ALA A 103 3.02 -6.39 -6.55
CA ALA A 103 2.17 -5.56 -7.40
C ALA A 103 0.68 -5.89 -7.21
N ASP A 104 -0.16 -4.87 -7.18
CA ASP A 104 -1.59 -5.02 -6.95
C ASP A 104 -2.33 -5.47 -8.20
N ASP A 105 -1.89 -5.03 -9.38
CA ASP A 105 -2.52 -5.39 -10.65
C ASP A 105 -1.60 -5.22 -11.86
N TYR A 106 -2.09 -5.71 -13.02
CA TYR A 106 -1.42 -5.65 -14.33
C TYR A 106 -2.43 -5.26 -15.40
N VAL A 107 -2.06 -4.30 -16.23
CA VAL A 107 -2.83 -3.90 -17.42
C VAL A 107 -1.97 -4.08 -18.64
N VAL A 108 -2.50 -4.81 -19.61
CA VAL A 108 -1.81 -5.14 -20.86
C VAL A 108 -1.97 -3.99 -21.86
N LYS A 109 -0.88 -3.59 -22.51
CA LYS A 109 -0.91 -2.65 -23.63
C LYS A 109 -1.38 -3.38 -24.92
N PRO A 110 -2.25 -2.80 -25.78
CA PRO A 110 -2.74 -1.42 -25.70
C PRO A 110 -3.73 -1.23 -24.54
N ILE A 111 -3.64 -0.08 -23.87
CA ILE A 111 -4.41 0.22 -22.66
C ILE A 111 -5.88 0.47 -23.03
N ASP A 112 -6.77 -0.31 -22.42
CA ASP A 112 -8.19 0.01 -22.35
C ASP A 112 -8.42 0.93 -21.13
N PHE A 113 -8.69 2.20 -21.37
CA PHE A 113 -8.83 3.21 -20.33
C PHE A 113 -10.05 3.00 -19.42
N GLU A 114 -11.12 2.36 -19.91
CA GLU A 114 -12.29 2.02 -19.10
C GLU A 114 -11.96 0.91 -18.10
N ILE A 115 -11.24 -0.10 -18.56
CA ILE A 115 -10.76 -1.20 -17.71
C ILE A 115 -9.78 -0.64 -16.68
N LEU A 116 -8.82 0.19 -17.10
CA LEU A 116 -7.82 0.77 -16.22
C LEU A 116 -8.47 1.68 -15.15
N ASP A 117 -9.43 2.51 -15.51
CA ASP A 117 -10.17 3.35 -14.54
C ASP A 117 -10.93 2.49 -13.51
N THR A 118 -11.56 1.42 -13.97
CA THR A 118 -12.25 0.48 -13.08
C THR A 118 -11.29 -0.14 -12.04
N ILE A 119 -10.10 -0.55 -12.49
CA ILE A 119 -9.05 -1.10 -11.62
C ILE A 119 -8.57 -0.04 -10.62
N ILE A 120 -8.25 1.18 -11.09
CA ILE A 120 -7.79 2.30 -10.25
C ILE A 120 -8.82 2.59 -9.16
N ARG A 121 -10.09 2.77 -9.52
CA ARG A 121 -11.19 3.01 -8.57
C ARG A 121 -11.30 1.91 -7.53
N ALA A 122 -11.22 0.65 -7.95
CA ALA A 122 -11.31 -0.49 -7.05
C ALA A 122 -10.14 -0.51 -6.03
N ARG A 123 -8.92 -0.22 -6.48
CA ARG A 123 -7.73 -0.16 -5.62
C ARG A 123 -7.79 1.01 -4.64
N LEU A 124 -8.11 2.21 -5.10
CA LEU A 124 -8.27 3.39 -4.25
C LEU A 124 -9.41 3.22 -3.23
N ALA A 125 -10.53 2.62 -3.62
CA ALA A 125 -11.62 2.32 -2.71
C ALA A 125 -11.23 1.29 -1.64
N LYS A 126 -10.38 0.30 -1.97
CA LYS A 126 -9.85 -0.66 -1.00
C LYS A 126 -8.99 0.06 0.07
N VAL A 127 -8.09 0.94 -0.35
CA VAL A 127 -7.25 1.75 0.56
C VAL A 127 -8.14 2.62 1.47
N ALA A 128 -9.08 3.37 0.89
CA ALA A 128 -9.99 4.23 1.64
C ALA A 128 -10.83 3.46 2.68
N ARG A 129 -11.26 2.24 2.37
CA ARG A 129 -11.97 1.37 3.33
C ARG A 129 -11.09 0.97 4.50
N THR A 130 -9.84 0.60 4.23
CA THR A 130 -8.86 0.23 5.26
C THR A 130 -8.56 1.42 6.19
N GLU A 131 -8.30 2.60 5.62
CA GLU A 131 -8.06 3.82 6.40
C GLU A 131 -9.29 4.26 7.21
N SER A 132 -10.49 4.18 6.62
CA SER A 132 -11.74 4.52 7.30
C SER A 132 -12.03 3.56 8.44
N TRP A 133 -11.69 2.28 8.30
CA TRP A 133 -11.81 1.31 9.37
C TRP A 133 -10.79 1.61 10.48
N ALA A 134 -9.52 1.84 10.14
CA ALA A 134 -8.47 2.16 11.09
C ALA A 134 -8.79 3.38 11.96
N ARG A 135 -9.36 4.44 11.34
CA ARG A 135 -9.79 5.65 12.08
C ARG A 135 -10.95 5.42 13.05
N ARG A 136 -11.73 4.34 12.88
CA ARG A 136 -12.85 3.99 13.78
C ARG A 136 -12.44 3.10 14.96
N VAL A 137 -11.24 2.53 14.89
CA VAL A 137 -10.71 1.68 15.95
C VAL A 137 -9.86 2.52 16.89
N ASP A 138 -10.41 2.78 18.09
CA ASP A 138 -9.73 3.57 19.12
C ASP A 138 -8.97 2.62 20.06
N LEU A 139 -7.71 2.32 19.69
CA LEU A 139 -6.78 1.59 20.56
C LEU A 139 -6.05 2.58 21.47
N SER A 140 -5.97 2.27 22.76
CA SER A 140 -5.11 3.03 23.68
C SER A 140 -3.62 2.73 23.41
N ASP A 141 -2.73 3.64 23.84
CA ASP A 141 -1.28 3.48 23.69
C ASP A 141 -0.79 2.13 24.23
N ARG A 142 -1.33 1.67 25.35
CA ARG A 142 -0.99 0.37 25.96
C ARG A 142 -1.48 -0.81 25.13
N GLU A 143 -2.64 -0.71 24.50
CA GLU A 143 -3.14 -1.75 23.58
C GLU A 143 -2.28 -1.81 22.32
N VAL A 144 -1.89 -0.66 21.76
CA VAL A 144 -0.97 -0.56 20.62
C VAL A 144 0.37 -1.19 20.97
N GLU A 145 0.96 -0.83 22.11
CA GLU A 145 2.25 -1.35 22.57
C GLU A 145 2.21 -2.88 22.76
N CYS A 146 1.20 -3.40 23.46
CA CYS A 146 1.01 -4.84 23.66
C CYS A 146 0.84 -5.60 22.35
N LEU A 147 0.03 -5.06 21.41
CA LEU A 147 -0.19 -5.67 20.10
C LEU A 147 1.07 -5.64 19.22
N THR A 148 1.86 -4.56 19.27
CA THR A 148 3.12 -4.46 18.54
C THR A 148 4.10 -5.57 18.95
N TRP A 149 4.29 -5.79 20.24
CA TRP A 149 5.14 -6.88 20.72
C TRP A 149 4.53 -8.26 20.44
N ALA A 150 3.21 -8.38 20.49
CA ALA A 150 2.52 -9.62 20.11
C ALA A 150 2.72 -9.96 18.63
N ALA A 151 2.69 -8.96 17.73
CA ALA A 151 2.98 -9.11 16.31
C ALA A 151 4.43 -9.56 16.04
N ARG A 152 5.37 -9.17 16.91
CA ARG A 152 6.76 -9.63 16.90
C ARG A 152 6.95 -11.04 17.50
N GLY A 153 5.85 -11.73 17.85
CA GLY A 153 5.89 -13.09 18.39
C GLY A 153 6.15 -13.18 19.89
N LYS A 154 6.16 -12.08 20.63
CA LYS A 154 6.42 -12.11 22.09
C LYS A 154 5.24 -12.65 22.87
N THR A 155 5.52 -13.46 23.89
CA THR A 155 4.53 -13.95 24.86
C THR A 155 4.11 -12.84 25.82
N SER A 156 2.95 -12.99 26.50
CA SER A 156 2.51 -12.00 27.49
C SER A 156 3.48 -11.83 28.66
N ALA A 157 4.23 -12.87 29.01
CA ALA A 157 5.25 -12.79 30.05
C ALA A 157 6.47 -11.96 29.60
N GLU A 158 6.94 -12.15 28.35
CA GLU A 158 8.04 -11.35 27.79
C GLU A 158 7.60 -9.89 27.59
N ILE A 159 6.38 -9.67 27.09
CA ILE A 159 5.84 -8.31 26.95
C ILE A 159 5.79 -7.61 28.30
N ALA A 160 5.32 -8.28 29.34
CA ALA A 160 5.27 -7.73 30.70
C ALA A 160 6.62 -7.26 31.20
N GLN A 161 7.70 -8.01 30.89
CA GLN A 161 9.08 -7.62 31.22
C GLN A 161 9.55 -6.41 30.38
N ILE A 162 9.18 -6.35 29.09
CA ILE A 162 9.63 -5.29 28.18
C ILE A 162 9.00 -3.93 28.54
N ILE A 163 7.70 -3.92 28.88
CA ILE A 163 6.96 -2.68 29.14
C ILE A 163 6.76 -2.38 30.64
N ASP A 164 7.49 -3.09 31.49
CA ASP A 164 7.47 -2.97 32.96
C ASP A 164 6.04 -3.03 33.55
N THR A 165 5.39 -4.16 33.37
CA THR A 165 4.03 -4.39 33.86
C THR A 165 3.78 -5.87 34.26
N SER A 166 2.60 -6.20 34.74
CA SER A 166 2.26 -7.59 35.03
C SER A 166 1.73 -8.32 33.78
N LYS A 167 1.96 -9.65 33.72
CA LYS A 167 1.39 -10.50 32.68
C LYS A 167 -0.13 -10.34 32.59
N ARG A 168 -0.81 -10.21 33.75
CA ARG A 168 -2.27 -10.03 33.82
C ARG A 168 -2.70 -8.73 33.11
N ASN A 169 -1.96 -7.64 33.26
CA ASN A 169 -2.24 -6.39 32.58
C ASN A 169 -2.04 -6.51 31.06
N VAL A 170 -0.99 -7.20 30.61
CA VAL A 170 -0.79 -7.47 29.18
C VAL A 170 -1.94 -8.27 28.60
N ASP A 171 -2.36 -9.36 29.27
CA ASP A 171 -3.48 -10.18 28.84
C ASP A 171 -4.78 -9.33 28.77
N PHE A 172 -5.04 -8.48 29.76
CA PHE A 172 -6.18 -7.55 29.77
C PHE A 172 -6.15 -6.57 28.57
N HIS A 173 -4.99 -5.95 28.26
CA HIS A 173 -4.87 -5.03 27.13
C HIS A 173 -5.06 -5.75 25.79
N ILE A 174 -4.50 -6.96 25.64
CA ILE A 174 -4.68 -7.77 24.43
C ILE A 174 -6.15 -8.19 24.26
N GLU A 175 -6.82 -8.64 25.32
CA GLU A 175 -8.25 -8.99 25.27
C GLU A 175 -9.13 -7.78 24.92
N THR A 176 -8.82 -6.62 25.50
CA THR A 176 -9.53 -5.37 25.18
C THR A 176 -9.32 -4.97 23.73
N ALA A 177 -8.10 -5.07 23.24
CA ALA A 177 -7.81 -4.83 21.83
C ALA A 177 -8.53 -5.84 20.91
N CYS A 178 -8.59 -7.14 21.27
CA CYS A 178 -9.36 -8.14 20.52
C CYS A 178 -10.84 -7.74 20.39
N ARG A 179 -11.47 -7.25 21.46
CA ARG A 179 -12.87 -6.78 21.42
C ARG A 179 -13.04 -5.56 20.52
N LYS A 180 -12.13 -4.56 20.61
CA LYS A 180 -12.17 -3.36 19.77
C LYS A 180 -11.94 -3.67 18.29
N LEU A 181 -11.12 -4.68 18.01
CA LEU A 181 -10.82 -5.16 16.67
C LEU A 181 -11.85 -6.17 16.14
N ASP A 182 -12.83 -6.58 16.95
CA ASP A 182 -13.83 -7.60 16.61
C ASP A 182 -13.17 -8.91 16.12
N VAL A 183 -12.32 -9.48 16.98
CA VAL A 183 -11.60 -10.75 16.75
C VAL A 183 -11.50 -11.55 18.04
N VAL A 184 -11.26 -12.86 17.92
CA VAL A 184 -11.27 -13.79 19.07
C VAL A 184 -9.86 -14.03 19.62
N THR A 185 -8.84 -14.05 18.78
CA THR A 185 -7.50 -14.45 19.19
C THR A 185 -6.48 -13.30 19.06
N ARG A 186 -5.44 -13.34 19.91
CA ARG A 186 -4.33 -12.38 19.85
C ARG A 186 -3.62 -12.36 18.49
N VAL A 187 -3.53 -13.51 17.81
CA VAL A 187 -2.91 -13.61 16.48
C VAL A 187 -3.77 -12.88 15.47
N GLN A 188 -5.10 -13.09 15.49
CA GLN A 188 -6.02 -12.35 14.65
C GLN A 188 -5.96 -10.84 14.93
N ALA A 189 -5.84 -10.44 16.20
CA ALA A 189 -5.72 -9.04 16.59
C ALA A 189 -4.43 -8.43 16.04
N ALA A 190 -3.29 -9.10 16.18
CA ALA A 190 -2.02 -8.66 15.63
C ALA A 190 -2.07 -8.53 14.10
N VAL A 191 -2.54 -9.55 13.38
CA VAL A 191 -2.68 -9.53 11.92
C VAL A 191 -3.60 -8.39 11.47
N LYS A 192 -4.78 -8.23 12.12
CA LYS A 192 -5.75 -7.19 11.75
C LYS A 192 -5.21 -5.79 12.04
N ALA A 193 -4.48 -5.61 13.14
CA ALA A 193 -3.87 -4.33 13.50
C ALA A 193 -2.74 -3.93 12.53
N VAL A 194 -1.89 -4.88 12.12
CA VAL A 194 -0.84 -4.66 11.09
C VAL A 194 -1.48 -4.33 9.73
N SER A 195 -2.44 -5.15 9.29
CA SER A 195 -3.14 -4.94 8.01
C SER A 195 -3.92 -3.63 7.97
N GLY A 196 -4.43 -3.18 9.11
CA GLY A 196 -5.12 -1.90 9.28
C GLY A 196 -4.21 -0.72 9.60
N ARG A 197 -2.88 -0.92 9.69
CA ARG A 197 -1.89 0.10 10.04
C ARG A 197 -2.13 0.76 11.40
N LEU A 198 -2.69 0.03 12.32
CA LEU A 198 -2.84 0.48 13.71
C LEU A 198 -1.55 0.26 14.51
N ILE A 199 -0.72 -0.68 14.07
CA ILE A 199 0.60 -0.98 14.65
C ILE A 199 1.63 -1.27 13.55
N GLU A 200 2.90 -1.03 13.88
CA GLU A 200 4.08 -1.37 13.06
C GLU A 200 4.94 -2.36 13.85
N PRO A 201 4.99 -3.64 13.45
CA PRO A 201 5.76 -4.67 14.14
C PRO A 201 7.28 -4.57 13.91
#